data_87f5db5c8cf5970f4b54c5f37f4dbeee
#
_entry.id   87f5db5c8cf5970f4b54c5f37f4dbeee
#
_cell.length_a   1.000
_cell.length_b   1.000
_cell.length_c   1.000
_cell.angle_alpha   90.00
_cell.angle_beta   90.00
_cell.angle_gamma   90.00
#
_symmetry.space_group_name_H-M   'P 1'
#
loop_
_entity.id
_entity.type
_entity.pdbx_description
1 polymer ?
#
loop_
_entity_poly.entity_id
_entity_poly.type
_entity_poly.pdbx_seq_one_letter_code
_entity_poly.pdbx_strand_id
1 'polypeptide(L)'
;MSKIQMTTPLVEMDGDEMTRILWKMIKDELLLPFIDLKTEYYDLGLEHRNETNDQVTFDSAEATKKYGVAVKCATITPNAARMDEYDLKEMWKSPNGTIRAILDGTVFRAPITVKGIEPTVSKWKKPITIARHAYGDVYKGVEIKVPGAGKAELVFTGEDGTEIRETIHDFDGPGVIQGMHNIDASIASFARSCFTYALDTKQDLWFATKDTISKKYDHTFKDIFQEIFDAEYKEKFDAAGIEYFYTLIDDAVARVMKSEGGFIWACKNYDGDVMSDMISSAFGSLAMMTSVLVSPHGYYEYEAAHGTVQRHYYKHLKGEETSTNSVATIFAWTGALSKRGELDGNKELMAFADKLEKATLDTIESGTMTKDLALITTLENVNAVNSEEFIKAIAERLK
;
A
#
# COMPACT_ATOMS: atom_id res chain seq x y z
N MET A 1 -26.89 22.02 4.65
CA MET A 1 -27.29 20.71 4.07
C MET A 1 -27.31 19.68 5.21
N SER A 2 -28.21 18.68 5.17
CA SER A 2 -28.12 17.55 6.10
C SER A 2 -26.87 16.73 5.78
N LYS A 3 -26.17 16.25 6.82
CA LYS A 3 -25.00 15.38 6.63
C LYS A 3 -25.42 14.02 6.07
N ILE A 4 -24.57 13.47 5.20
CA ILE A 4 -24.74 12.11 4.68
C ILE A 4 -24.62 11.13 5.83
N GLN A 5 -25.61 10.25 6.00
CA GLN A 5 -25.66 9.30 7.11
C GLN A 5 -24.93 8.01 6.75
N MET A 6 -24.07 7.54 7.63
CA MET A 6 -23.46 6.22 7.56
C MET A 6 -24.23 5.22 8.46
N THR A 7 -24.42 4.00 7.98
CA THR A 7 -25.04 2.91 8.75
C THR A 7 -23.99 2.06 9.45
N THR A 8 -23.04 1.58 8.71
CA THR A 8 -21.94 0.73 9.21
C THR A 8 -20.69 1.58 9.42
N PRO A 9 -19.95 1.43 10.53
CA PRO A 9 -18.73 2.18 10.73
C PRO A 9 -17.59 1.72 9.80
N LEU A 10 -16.68 2.64 9.51
CA LEU A 10 -15.33 2.33 9.04
C LEU A 10 -14.44 1.98 10.23
N VAL A 11 -13.51 1.07 10.06
CA VAL A 11 -12.40 0.91 11.01
C VAL A 11 -11.39 2.01 10.71
N GLU A 12 -11.23 2.93 11.66
CA GLU A 12 -10.28 4.04 11.57
C GLU A 12 -9.03 3.70 12.36
N MET A 13 -7.91 3.58 11.68
CA MET A 13 -6.60 3.31 12.27
C MET A 13 -5.76 4.59 12.18
N ASP A 14 -5.69 5.34 13.28
CA ASP A 14 -4.87 6.55 13.37
C ASP A 14 -3.38 6.19 13.45
N GLY A 15 -2.49 7.13 13.21
CA GLY A 15 -1.07 6.86 13.08
C GLY A 15 -0.18 7.84 13.82
N ASP A 16 0.95 8.19 13.19
CA ASP A 16 2.03 8.92 13.82
C ASP A 16 2.40 10.23 13.11
N GLU A 17 3.09 11.09 13.82
CA GLU A 17 3.84 12.26 13.35
C GLU A 17 3.03 13.20 12.44
N MET A 18 3.61 13.70 11.35
CA MET A 18 2.96 14.69 10.49
C MET A 18 1.68 14.14 9.81
N THR A 19 1.65 12.84 9.51
CA THR A 19 0.47 12.24 8.91
C THR A 19 -0.73 12.20 9.87
N ARG A 20 -0.52 12.05 11.18
CA ARG A 20 -1.57 12.19 12.19
C ARG A 20 -2.15 13.62 12.23
N ILE A 21 -1.30 14.63 12.09
CA ILE A 21 -1.74 16.02 12.01
C ILE A 21 -2.63 16.25 10.77
N LEU A 22 -2.17 15.77 9.61
CA LEU A 22 -2.96 15.84 8.37
C LEU A 22 -4.26 15.04 8.46
N TRP A 23 -4.24 13.88 9.09
CA TRP A 23 -5.40 13.02 9.31
C TRP A 23 -6.52 13.77 10.03
N LYS A 24 -6.17 14.45 11.11
CA LYS A 24 -7.10 15.29 11.84
C LYS A 24 -7.65 16.45 10.99
N MET A 25 -6.79 17.17 10.26
CA MET A 25 -7.21 18.27 9.38
C MET A 25 -8.19 17.81 8.30
N ILE A 26 -7.91 16.66 7.66
CA ILE A 26 -8.78 16.07 6.64
C ILE A 26 -10.15 15.74 7.24
N LYS A 27 -10.19 15.11 8.41
CA LYS A 27 -11.47 14.82 9.07
C LYS A 27 -12.25 16.08 9.37
N ASP A 28 -11.61 17.07 10.00
CA ASP A 28 -12.27 18.28 10.47
C ASP A 28 -12.78 19.16 9.31
N GLU A 29 -12.01 19.30 8.23
CA GLU A 29 -12.31 20.25 7.14
C GLU A 29 -13.04 19.59 5.95
N LEU A 30 -12.74 18.32 5.64
CA LEU A 30 -13.21 17.66 4.42
C LEU A 30 -14.28 16.59 4.64
N LEU A 31 -14.37 15.99 5.84
CA LEU A 31 -15.29 14.89 6.08
C LEU A 31 -16.43 15.27 7.03
N LEU A 32 -16.12 15.66 8.24
CA LEU A 32 -17.12 15.94 9.30
C LEU A 32 -18.13 17.04 8.96
N PRO A 33 -17.84 18.07 8.14
CA PRO A 33 -18.85 19.02 7.72
C PRO A 33 -19.95 18.41 6.84
N PHE A 34 -19.65 17.34 6.10
CA PHE A 34 -20.50 16.76 5.06
C PHE A 34 -21.11 15.42 5.43
N ILE A 35 -20.43 14.64 6.26
CA ILE A 35 -20.79 13.27 6.62
C ILE A 35 -21.01 13.17 8.13
N ASP A 36 -22.03 12.42 8.55
CA ASP A 36 -22.14 11.87 9.91
C ASP A 36 -21.23 10.63 10.01
N LEU A 37 -19.91 10.93 10.10
CA LEU A 37 -18.85 9.94 10.01
C LEU A 37 -18.89 9.01 11.23
N LYS A 38 -19.14 7.72 10.96
CA LYS A 38 -19.08 6.67 11.97
C LYS A 38 -17.81 5.87 11.80
N THR A 39 -17.00 5.82 12.86
CA THR A 39 -15.77 5.03 12.88
C THR A 39 -15.69 4.16 14.13
N GLU A 40 -15.09 2.99 13.98
CA GLU A 40 -14.53 2.21 15.05
C GLU A 40 -13.05 2.59 15.12
N TYR A 41 -12.69 3.40 16.11
CA TYR A 41 -11.40 4.08 16.18
C TYR A 41 -10.35 3.28 16.92
N TYR A 42 -9.17 3.14 16.32
CA TYR A 42 -7.97 2.53 16.88
C TYR A 42 -6.78 3.46 16.74
N ASP A 43 -6.14 3.80 17.85
CA ASP A 43 -4.89 4.59 17.85
C ASP A 43 -3.70 3.66 17.64
N LEU A 44 -3.17 3.63 16.42
CA LEU A 44 -1.94 2.89 16.08
C LEU A 44 -0.66 3.74 16.21
N GLY A 45 -0.76 4.89 16.89
CA GLY A 45 0.41 5.69 17.24
C GLY A 45 1.37 4.88 18.11
N LEU A 46 2.68 5.09 17.91
CA LEU A 46 3.72 4.28 18.51
C LEU A 46 3.67 4.27 20.06
N GLU A 47 3.30 5.39 20.68
CA GLU A 47 3.13 5.49 22.13
C GLU A 47 2.03 4.56 22.64
N HIS A 48 0.84 4.62 22.02
CA HIS A 48 -0.29 3.78 22.41
C HIS A 48 -0.06 2.30 22.09
N ARG A 49 0.62 1.99 20.99
CA ARG A 49 1.06 0.61 20.70
C ARG A 49 2.02 0.09 21.77
N ASN A 50 2.94 0.94 22.25
CA ASN A 50 3.85 0.59 23.35
C ASN A 50 3.11 0.37 24.67
N GLU A 51 2.10 1.18 24.98
CA GLU A 51 1.23 1.02 26.16
C GLU A 51 0.49 -0.32 26.15
N THR A 52 -0.08 -0.68 25.01
CA THR A 52 -0.92 -1.88 24.79
C THR A 52 -0.11 -3.13 24.42
N ASN A 53 1.22 -3.07 24.44
CA ASN A 53 2.10 -4.13 23.95
C ASN A 53 1.71 -4.59 22.52
N ASP A 54 1.43 -3.62 21.64
CA ASP A 54 0.99 -3.78 20.25
C ASP A 54 -0.37 -4.50 20.07
N GLN A 55 -1.11 -4.78 21.14
CA GLN A 55 -2.41 -5.44 21.06
C GLN A 55 -3.41 -4.65 20.19
N VAL A 56 -3.37 -3.32 20.24
CA VAL A 56 -4.24 -2.46 19.43
C VAL A 56 -4.12 -2.72 17.92
N THR A 57 -2.95 -3.11 17.44
CA THR A 57 -2.74 -3.49 16.03
C THR A 57 -3.53 -4.74 15.67
N PHE A 58 -3.53 -5.76 16.53
CA PHE A 58 -4.31 -6.98 16.34
C PHE A 58 -5.81 -6.69 16.40
N ASP A 59 -6.24 -5.91 17.38
CA ASP A 59 -7.66 -5.56 17.59
C ASP A 59 -8.22 -4.80 16.38
N SER A 60 -7.44 -3.88 15.80
CA SER A 60 -7.83 -3.14 14.58
C SER A 60 -7.99 -4.03 13.35
N ALA A 61 -7.12 -5.03 13.20
CA ALA A 61 -7.24 -6.01 12.11
C ALA A 61 -8.46 -6.92 12.28
N GLU A 62 -8.74 -7.39 13.51
CA GLU A 62 -9.95 -8.17 13.79
C GLU A 62 -11.24 -7.34 13.60
N ALA A 63 -11.22 -6.06 13.98
CA ALA A 63 -12.32 -5.15 13.68
C ALA A 63 -12.52 -4.98 12.16
N THR A 64 -11.44 -4.96 11.38
CA THR A 64 -11.54 -4.89 9.91
C THR A 64 -12.23 -6.12 9.33
N LYS A 65 -11.98 -7.32 9.85
CA LYS A 65 -12.73 -8.52 9.47
C LYS A 65 -14.23 -8.40 9.80
N LYS A 66 -14.55 -7.78 10.93
CA LYS A 66 -15.94 -7.60 11.38
C LYS A 66 -16.70 -6.58 10.52
N TYR A 67 -16.09 -5.45 10.21
CA TYR A 67 -16.76 -4.33 9.53
C TYR A 67 -16.49 -4.27 8.02
N GLY A 68 -15.51 -5.02 7.53
CA GLY A 68 -15.19 -5.20 6.11
C GLY A 68 -14.30 -4.13 5.49
N VAL A 69 -14.27 -2.91 6.02
CA VAL A 69 -13.48 -1.80 5.45
C VAL A 69 -12.76 -1.02 6.53
N ALA A 70 -11.46 -0.82 6.33
CA ALA A 70 -10.62 0.03 7.16
C ALA A 70 -9.99 1.16 6.35
N VAL A 71 -9.67 2.25 7.04
CA VAL A 71 -8.81 3.33 6.56
C VAL A 71 -7.69 3.55 7.58
N LYS A 72 -6.44 3.61 7.10
CA LYS A 72 -5.26 3.61 7.95
C LYS A 72 -4.34 4.78 7.66
N CYS A 73 -3.96 5.48 8.71
CA CYS A 73 -2.89 6.48 8.70
C CYS A 73 -1.51 5.81 8.70
N ALA A 74 -0.48 6.54 8.30
CA ALA A 74 0.88 6.05 8.35
C ALA A 74 1.37 5.90 9.80
N THR A 75 2.10 4.82 10.07
CA THR A 75 2.59 4.45 11.39
C THR A 75 4.10 4.26 11.42
N ILE A 76 4.74 4.53 12.55
CA ILE A 76 6.17 4.29 12.75
C ILE A 76 6.44 2.79 12.90
N THR A 77 7.40 2.28 12.12
CA THR A 77 8.08 1.02 12.45
C THR A 77 9.40 1.39 13.14
N PRO A 78 9.54 1.13 14.45
CA PRO A 78 10.69 1.62 15.21
C PRO A 78 11.99 0.93 14.80
N ASN A 79 13.07 1.71 14.82
CA ASN A 79 14.45 1.27 14.79
C ASN A 79 15.12 1.60 16.13
N ALA A 80 16.42 1.34 16.29
CA ALA A 80 17.15 1.58 17.53
C ALA A 80 17.03 3.05 18.02
N ALA A 81 17.10 4.04 17.13
CA ALA A 81 16.96 5.44 17.50
C ALA A 81 15.56 5.79 18.02
N ARG A 82 14.52 5.13 17.47
CA ARG A 82 13.15 5.31 17.94
C ARG A 82 12.90 4.64 19.30
N MET A 83 13.65 3.57 19.61
CA MET A 83 13.59 2.95 20.95
C MET A 83 13.90 3.94 22.05
N ASP A 84 14.99 4.71 21.89
CA ASP A 84 15.42 5.72 22.86
C ASP A 84 14.49 6.94 22.87
N GLU A 85 14.07 7.41 21.69
CA GLU A 85 13.22 8.59 21.53
C GLU A 85 11.84 8.45 22.20
N TYR A 86 11.24 7.27 22.10
CA TYR A 86 9.89 6.99 22.60
C TYR A 86 9.86 6.15 23.87
N ASP A 87 11.02 5.86 24.48
CA ASP A 87 11.17 5.00 25.66
C ASP A 87 10.39 3.68 25.50
N LEU A 88 10.66 2.98 24.39
CA LEU A 88 9.91 1.77 24.03
C LEU A 88 10.36 0.56 24.84
N LYS A 89 9.41 -0.25 25.28
CA LYS A 89 9.64 -1.54 25.95
C LYS A 89 10.30 -2.56 25.01
N GLU A 90 9.97 -2.47 23.71
CA GLU A 90 10.37 -3.43 22.70
C GLU A 90 10.43 -2.76 21.33
N MET A 91 11.25 -3.28 20.41
CA MET A 91 11.26 -2.86 19.01
C MET A 91 10.08 -3.50 18.27
N TRP A 92 8.92 -2.86 18.38
CA TRP A 92 7.65 -3.37 17.83
C TRP A 92 7.75 -3.62 16.33
N LYS A 93 7.10 -4.68 15.86
CA LYS A 93 7.00 -5.02 14.44
C LYS A 93 6.22 -3.96 13.67
N SER A 94 6.34 -3.98 12.33
CA SER A 94 5.54 -3.12 11.47
C SER A 94 4.05 -3.43 11.62
N PRO A 95 3.19 -2.45 11.97
CA PRO A 95 1.74 -2.64 11.98
C PRO A 95 1.19 -3.10 10.65
N ASN A 96 1.72 -2.54 9.54
CA ASN A 96 1.32 -2.93 8.19
C ASN A 96 1.57 -4.43 7.95
N GLY A 97 2.75 -4.94 8.38
CA GLY A 97 3.07 -6.36 8.26
C GLY A 97 2.13 -7.25 9.07
N THR A 98 1.79 -6.83 10.29
CA THR A 98 0.87 -7.57 11.17
C THR A 98 -0.56 -7.57 10.60
N ILE A 99 -1.10 -6.41 10.22
CA ILE A 99 -2.45 -6.30 9.65
C ILE A 99 -2.56 -7.11 8.35
N ARG A 100 -1.60 -6.98 7.44
CA ARG A 100 -1.58 -7.73 6.17
C ARG A 100 -1.52 -9.25 6.40
N ALA A 101 -0.77 -9.70 7.41
CA ALA A 101 -0.70 -11.12 7.76
C ALA A 101 -2.01 -11.67 8.34
N ILE A 102 -2.80 -10.82 9.02
CA ILE A 102 -4.08 -11.20 9.64
C ILE A 102 -5.21 -11.18 8.60
N LEU A 103 -5.24 -10.15 7.73
CA LEU A 103 -6.28 -9.98 6.73
C LEU A 103 -6.07 -10.87 5.51
N ASP A 104 -4.83 -11.26 5.24
CA ASP A 104 -4.38 -11.85 3.97
C ASP A 104 -4.73 -10.92 2.77
N GLY A 105 -4.10 -11.14 1.62
CA GLY A 105 -4.49 -10.44 0.41
C GLY A 105 -3.35 -9.84 -0.40
N THR A 106 -3.76 -8.96 -1.30
CA THR A 106 -2.89 -8.27 -2.24
C THR A 106 -2.98 -6.77 -2.04
N VAL A 107 -1.83 -6.11 -1.99
CA VAL A 107 -1.76 -4.64 -1.96
C VAL A 107 -1.71 -4.11 -3.39
N PHE A 108 -2.73 -3.36 -3.79
CA PHE A 108 -2.76 -2.65 -5.07
C PHE A 108 -2.36 -1.20 -4.85
N ARG A 109 -1.34 -0.75 -5.57
CA ARG A 109 -0.82 0.63 -5.54
C ARG A 109 -0.88 1.24 -6.91
N ALA A 110 -1.59 2.35 -7.04
CA ALA A 110 -1.79 3.05 -8.30
C ALA A 110 -1.43 4.54 -8.16
N PRO A 111 -0.68 5.12 -9.09
CA PRO A 111 -0.39 6.56 -9.07
C PRO A 111 -1.67 7.35 -9.33
N ILE A 112 -1.83 8.44 -8.57
CA ILE A 112 -2.86 9.45 -8.79
C ILE A 112 -2.34 10.40 -9.87
N THR A 113 -3.00 10.39 -11.03
CA THR A 113 -2.63 11.25 -12.15
C THR A 113 -3.45 12.54 -12.12
N VAL A 114 -2.77 13.66 -12.36
CA VAL A 114 -3.39 14.98 -12.40
C VAL A 114 -2.70 15.82 -13.47
N LYS A 115 -3.48 16.63 -14.19
CA LYS A 115 -2.97 17.51 -15.23
C LYS A 115 -1.95 18.49 -14.65
N GLY A 116 -0.84 18.66 -15.33
CA GLY A 116 0.26 19.53 -14.90
C GLY A 116 1.32 18.82 -14.05
N ILE A 117 1.11 17.56 -13.69
CA ILE A 117 2.13 16.70 -13.09
C ILE A 117 2.42 15.56 -14.06
N GLU A 118 3.48 15.71 -14.83
CA GLU A 118 3.83 14.77 -15.89
C GLU A 118 4.76 13.68 -15.38
N PRO A 119 4.60 12.42 -15.84
CA PRO A 119 5.54 11.36 -15.50
C PRO A 119 6.97 11.66 -16.02
N THR A 120 7.96 11.31 -15.21
CA THR A 120 9.39 11.40 -15.61
C THR A 120 9.68 10.57 -16.87
N VAL A 121 8.97 9.45 -17.04
CA VAL A 121 9.02 8.64 -18.25
C VAL A 121 7.97 9.16 -19.23
N SER A 122 8.37 9.92 -20.20
CA SER A 122 7.47 10.63 -21.15
C SER A 122 6.53 9.73 -21.95
N LYS A 123 6.84 8.43 -22.06
CA LYS A 123 6.00 7.43 -22.73
C LYS A 123 4.80 7.00 -21.89
N TRP A 124 4.86 7.10 -20.56
CA TRP A 124 3.76 6.69 -19.69
C TRP A 124 2.58 7.66 -19.83
N LYS A 125 1.51 7.20 -20.44
CA LYS A 125 0.29 7.96 -20.70
C LYS A 125 -0.86 7.54 -19.79
N LYS A 126 -0.75 6.36 -19.18
CA LYS A 126 -1.75 5.76 -18.31
C LYS A 126 -1.09 5.26 -17.01
N PRO A 127 -1.82 5.25 -15.89
CA PRO A 127 -1.30 4.72 -14.64
C PRO A 127 -0.81 3.28 -14.78
N ILE A 128 0.26 2.95 -14.07
CA ILE A 128 0.76 1.59 -13.90
C ILE A 128 0.44 1.18 -12.47
N THR A 129 -0.41 0.18 -12.31
CA THR A 129 -0.79 -0.35 -11.01
C THR A 129 0.15 -1.47 -10.60
N ILE A 130 0.75 -1.39 -9.42
CA ILE A 130 1.51 -2.50 -8.85
C ILE A 130 0.58 -3.33 -7.96
N ALA A 131 0.51 -4.64 -8.24
CA ALA A 131 -0.11 -5.61 -7.36
C ALA A 131 1.00 -6.33 -6.58
N ARG A 132 1.09 -6.03 -5.27
CA ARG A 132 2.10 -6.56 -4.37
C ARG A 132 1.52 -7.70 -3.56
N HIS A 133 2.15 -8.89 -3.59
CA HIS A 133 1.84 -9.96 -2.65
C HIS A 133 2.09 -9.51 -1.20
N ALA A 134 1.11 -9.66 -0.33
CA ALA A 134 1.19 -9.12 1.04
C ALA A 134 1.83 -10.10 2.05
N TYR A 135 2.35 -11.24 1.60
CA TYR A 135 2.88 -12.30 2.45
C TYR A 135 4.27 -12.77 2.01
N GLY A 136 5.02 -13.34 2.94
CA GLY A 136 6.26 -14.07 2.66
C GLY A 136 7.46 -13.19 2.35
N ASP A 137 8.41 -13.77 1.61
CA ASP A 137 9.71 -13.20 1.24
C ASP A 137 10.49 -12.71 2.48
N VAL A 138 11.31 -11.68 2.34
CA VAL A 138 12.13 -11.12 3.43
C VAL A 138 11.31 -10.56 4.59
N TYR A 139 10.03 -10.24 4.39
CA TYR A 139 9.12 -9.74 5.45
C TYR A 139 8.68 -10.81 6.45
N LYS A 140 8.86 -12.08 6.11
CA LYS A 140 8.64 -13.26 6.96
C LYS A 140 9.93 -14.07 7.12
N GLY A 141 11.08 -13.47 6.88
CA GLY A 141 12.38 -14.08 7.00
C GLY A 141 12.85 -14.25 8.44
N VAL A 142 13.74 -15.18 8.62
CA VAL A 142 14.55 -15.36 9.84
C VAL A 142 16.01 -15.20 9.50
N GLU A 143 16.79 -14.60 10.39
CA GLU A 143 18.18 -14.27 10.14
C GLU A 143 19.09 -14.81 11.27
N ILE A 144 20.28 -15.24 10.89
CA ILE A 144 21.33 -15.67 11.82
C ILE A 144 22.63 -14.96 11.49
N LYS A 145 23.22 -14.31 12.50
CA LYS A 145 24.61 -13.84 12.41
C LYS A 145 25.53 -15.01 12.70
N VAL A 146 26.25 -15.46 11.68
CA VAL A 146 27.22 -16.58 11.79
C VAL A 146 28.49 -16.05 12.48
N PRO A 147 28.89 -16.63 13.64
CA PRO A 147 30.01 -16.05 14.43
C PRO A 147 31.41 -16.48 13.92
N GLY A 148 31.51 -17.54 13.10
CA GLY A 148 32.79 -18.09 12.62
C GLY A 148 32.61 -19.22 11.65
N ALA A 149 33.70 -19.99 11.44
CA ALA A 149 33.70 -21.14 10.54
C ALA A 149 32.68 -22.21 10.96
N GLY A 150 32.03 -22.82 9.98
CA GLY A 150 31.04 -23.87 10.22
C GLY A 150 30.11 -24.07 9.03
N LYS A 151 29.30 -25.13 9.10
CA LYS A 151 28.37 -25.52 8.05
C LYS A 151 26.97 -24.99 8.33
N ALA A 152 26.33 -24.39 7.33
CA ALA A 152 24.95 -23.99 7.36
C ALA A 152 24.07 -24.86 6.46
N GLU A 153 22.92 -25.30 6.97
CA GLU A 153 21.98 -26.16 6.26
C GLU A 153 20.55 -25.63 6.35
N LEU A 154 19.80 -25.82 5.29
CA LEU A 154 18.34 -25.67 5.28
C LEU A 154 17.75 -27.07 5.52
N VAL A 155 16.90 -27.20 6.53
CA VAL A 155 16.31 -28.48 6.93
C VAL A 155 14.80 -28.35 6.99
N PHE A 156 14.10 -29.27 6.34
CA PHE A 156 12.67 -29.48 6.52
C PHE A 156 12.44 -30.85 7.14
N THR A 157 11.67 -30.89 8.24
CA THR A 157 11.26 -32.14 8.90
C THR A 157 9.74 -32.26 8.81
N GLY A 158 9.27 -33.25 8.08
CA GLY A 158 7.86 -33.60 7.95
C GLY A 158 7.27 -34.18 9.24
N GLU A 159 5.98 -34.10 9.42
CA GLU A 159 5.25 -34.72 10.56
C GLU A 159 5.39 -36.25 10.56
N ASP A 160 5.62 -36.88 9.40
CA ASP A 160 5.91 -38.31 9.22
C ASP A 160 7.36 -38.70 9.55
N GLY A 161 8.19 -37.72 9.94
CA GLY A 161 9.62 -37.90 10.21
C GLY A 161 10.50 -37.81 8.96
N THR A 162 9.97 -37.58 7.78
CA THR A 162 10.76 -37.36 6.56
C THR A 162 11.62 -36.10 6.72
N GLU A 163 12.90 -36.18 6.37
CA GLU A 163 13.82 -35.06 6.45
C GLU A 163 14.42 -34.73 5.08
N ILE A 164 14.40 -33.48 4.72
CA ILE A 164 15.06 -32.92 3.52
C ILE A 164 16.13 -31.94 4.00
N ARG A 165 17.38 -32.14 3.56
CA ARG A 165 18.52 -31.28 3.89
C ARG A 165 19.19 -30.76 2.63
N GLU A 166 19.49 -29.47 2.64
CA GLU A 166 20.29 -28.81 1.61
C GLU A 166 21.38 -27.97 2.28
N THR A 167 22.62 -28.13 1.88
CA THR A 167 23.70 -27.27 2.36
C THR A 167 23.56 -25.88 1.76
N ILE A 168 23.48 -24.88 2.61
CA ILE A 168 23.48 -23.46 2.19
C ILE A 168 24.91 -23.05 1.86
N HIS A 169 25.83 -23.23 2.83
CA HIS A 169 27.23 -22.83 2.69
C HIS A 169 28.12 -23.43 3.78
N ASP A 170 29.38 -23.68 3.43
CA ASP A 170 30.44 -23.99 4.38
C ASP A 170 31.26 -22.74 4.63
N PHE A 171 31.10 -22.15 5.81
CA PHE A 171 31.73 -20.87 6.18
C PHE A 171 33.14 -21.05 6.66
N ASP A 172 34.11 -20.29 6.13
CA ASP A 172 35.51 -20.21 6.59
C ASP A 172 35.67 -19.23 7.75
N GLY A 173 34.68 -18.32 7.97
CA GLY A 173 34.69 -17.25 8.94
C GLY A 173 33.31 -16.68 9.21
N PRO A 174 33.20 -15.51 9.85
CA PRO A 174 31.90 -14.87 10.14
C PRO A 174 31.10 -14.55 8.89
N GLY A 175 29.76 -14.62 9.00
CA GLY A 175 28.86 -14.34 7.90
C GLY A 175 27.44 -14.04 8.37
N VAL A 176 26.49 -14.17 7.46
CA VAL A 176 25.06 -14.01 7.72
C VAL A 176 24.26 -15.02 6.90
N ILE A 177 23.18 -15.51 7.46
CA ILE A 177 22.22 -16.38 6.78
C ILE A 177 20.85 -15.80 6.93
N GLN A 178 20.05 -15.85 5.86
CA GLN A 178 18.63 -15.51 5.87
C GLN A 178 17.84 -16.67 5.27
N GLY A 179 16.78 -17.07 5.96
CA GLY A 179 15.77 -18.01 5.47
C GLY A 179 14.45 -17.31 5.26
N MET A 180 13.78 -17.58 4.14
CA MET A 180 12.44 -17.06 3.85
C MET A 180 11.54 -18.18 3.33
N HIS A 181 10.23 -17.98 3.38
CA HIS A 181 9.25 -18.97 2.93
C HIS A 181 8.05 -18.31 2.28
N ASN A 182 7.28 -19.11 1.57
CA ASN A 182 5.93 -18.79 1.13
C ASN A 182 5.04 -20.03 1.23
N ILE A 183 3.75 -19.88 1.05
CA ILE A 183 2.78 -20.99 1.07
C ILE A 183 1.90 -20.94 -0.17
N ASP A 184 1.65 -22.09 -0.77
CA ASP A 184 0.90 -22.22 -2.02
C ASP A 184 -0.50 -21.58 -1.95
N ALA A 185 -1.19 -21.73 -0.82
CA ALA A 185 -2.51 -21.14 -0.60
C ALA A 185 -2.47 -19.61 -0.68
N SER A 186 -1.43 -18.95 -0.12
CA SER A 186 -1.27 -17.50 -0.21
C SER A 186 -0.88 -17.03 -1.61
N ILE A 187 -0.04 -17.79 -2.32
CA ILE A 187 0.30 -17.52 -3.72
C ILE A 187 -0.96 -17.64 -4.60
N ALA A 188 -1.77 -18.67 -4.39
CA ALA A 188 -3.02 -18.87 -5.11
C ALA A 188 -4.04 -17.76 -4.86
N SER A 189 -4.15 -17.30 -3.60
CA SER A 189 -4.97 -16.15 -3.22
C SER A 189 -4.50 -14.87 -3.93
N PHE A 190 -3.19 -14.62 -3.95
CA PHE A 190 -2.58 -13.51 -4.66
C PHE A 190 -2.89 -13.54 -6.16
N ALA A 191 -2.73 -14.70 -6.80
CA ALA A 191 -3.04 -14.88 -8.22
C ALA A 191 -4.51 -14.54 -8.53
N ARG A 192 -5.46 -15.11 -7.78
CA ARG A 192 -6.90 -14.85 -7.97
C ARG A 192 -7.25 -13.38 -7.75
N SER A 193 -6.66 -12.75 -6.75
CA SER A 193 -6.83 -11.32 -6.48
C SER A 193 -6.38 -10.47 -7.66
N CYS A 194 -5.20 -10.76 -8.22
CA CYS A 194 -4.66 -10.07 -9.39
C CYS A 194 -5.55 -10.25 -10.63
N PHE A 195 -5.98 -11.48 -10.94
CA PHE A 195 -6.84 -11.75 -12.08
C PHE A 195 -8.22 -11.12 -11.95
N THR A 196 -8.81 -11.17 -10.76
CA THR A 196 -10.10 -10.53 -10.50
C THR A 196 -10.00 -9.01 -10.66
N TYR A 197 -8.98 -8.40 -10.08
CA TYR A 197 -8.77 -6.95 -10.20
C TYR A 197 -8.51 -6.52 -11.65
N ALA A 198 -7.78 -7.33 -12.43
CA ALA A 198 -7.56 -7.08 -13.85
C ALA A 198 -8.87 -7.10 -14.66
N LEU A 199 -9.77 -8.04 -14.39
CA LEU A 199 -11.10 -8.09 -15.01
C LEU A 199 -11.97 -6.90 -14.62
N ASP A 200 -12.00 -6.52 -13.34
CA ASP A 200 -12.79 -5.41 -12.81
C ASP A 200 -12.34 -4.07 -13.41
N THR A 201 -11.04 -3.88 -13.58
CA THR A 201 -10.44 -2.65 -14.13
C THR A 201 -10.25 -2.69 -15.64
N LYS A 202 -10.45 -3.83 -16.28
CA LYS A 202 -10.22 -4.07 -17.72
C LYS A 202 -8.80 -3.71 -18.14
N GLN A 203 -7.82 -4.16 -17.37
CA GLN A 203 -6.40 -3.92 -17.61
C GLN A 203 -5.67 -5.25 -17.83
N ASP A 204 -4.66 -5.22 -18.69
CA ASP A 204 -3.72 -6.34 -18.84
C ASP A 204 -3.01 -6.61 -17.52
N LEU A 205 -2.68 -7.87 -17.28
CA LEU A 205 -1.92 -8.30 -16.10
C LEU A 205 -0.54 -8.83 -16.51
N TRP A 206 0.49 -8.16 -16.03
CA TRP A 206 1.86 -8.62 -16.15
C TRP A 206 2.30 -9.23 -14.82
N PHE A 207 2.85 -10.42 -14.84
CA PHE A 207 3.44 -11.04 -13.67
C PHE A 207 4.92 -11.34 -13.91
N ALA A 208 5.76 -11.06 -12.92
CA ALA A 208 7.19 -11.23 -13.05
C ALA A 208 7.86 -11.80 -11.80
N THR A 209 8.78 -12.74 -12.01
CA THR A 209 9.66 -13.30 -11.00
C THR A 209 11.05 -13.56 -11.61
N LYS A 210 11.98 -14.17 -10.85
CA LYS A 210 13.30 -14.58 -11.37
C LYS A 210 13.44 -16.11 -11.35
N ASP A 211 12.50 -16.83 -11.94
CA ASP A 211 12.40 -18.28 -11.91
C ASP A 211 13.61 -19.01 -12.55
N THR A 212 14.35 -18.34 -13.43
CA THR A 212 15.60 -18.86 -13.99
C THR A 212 16.74 -18.97 -12.97
N ILE A 213 16.69 -18.22 -11.89
CA ILE A 213 17.66 -18.24 -10.77
C ILE A 213 17.04 -18.94 -9.56
N SER A 214 15.89 -18.50 -9.11
CA SER A 214 15.13 -19.10 -8.02
C SER A 214 14.21 -20.19 -8.55
N LYS A 215 14.82 -21.35 -8.88
CA LYS A 215 14.18 -22.43 -9.64
C LYS A 215 13.10 -23.22 -8.91
N LYS A 216 12.99 -23.07 -7.60
CA LYS A 216 11.91 -23.63 -6.79
C LYS A 216 10.99 -22.53 -6.30
N TYR A 217 11.50 -21.57 -5.55
CA TYR A 217 10.69 -20.52 -4.92
C TYR A 217 9.93 -19.67 -5.95
N ASP A 218 10.63 -19.02 -6.86
CA ASP A 218 10.00 -18.15 -7.88
C ASP A 218 9.24 -18.97 -8.93
N HIS A 219 9.71 -20.17 -9.25
CA HIS A 219 9.06 -21.05 -10.20
C HIS A 219 7.70 -21.54 -9.68
N THR A 220 7.55 -21.82 -8.37
CA THR A 220 6.26 -22.14 -7.76
C THR A 220 5.23 -21.02 -7.96
N PHE A 221 5.63 -19.76 -7.81
CA PHE A 221 4.76 -18.62 -8.11
C PHE A 221 4.26 -18.63 -9.56
N LYS A 222 5.18 -18.83 -10.49
CA LYS A 222 4.87 -18.90 -11.92
C LYS A 222 3.88 -20.01 -12.25
N ASP A 223 4.12 -21.21 -11.72
CA ASP A 223 3.28 -22.37 -11.99
C ASP A 223 1.87 -22.19 -11.42
N ILE A 224 1.74 -21.75 -10.17
CA ILE A 224 0.43 -21.51 -9.53
C ILE A 224 -0.35 -20.43 -10.28
N PHE A 225 0.31 -19.33 -10.70
CA PHE A 225 -0.35 -18.30 -11.50
C PHE A 225 -0.86 -18.87 -12.83
N GLN A 226 -0.03 -19.66 -13.53
CA GLN A 226 -0.40 -20.24 -14.82
C GLN A 226 -1.54 -21.25 -14.69
N GLU A 227 -1.47 -22.14 -13.70
CA GLU A 227 -2.51 -23.14 -13.45
C GLU A 227 -3.87 -22.49 -13.16
N ILE A 228 -3.90 -21.47 -12.29
CA ILE A 228 -5.12 -20.72 -11.96
C ILE A 228 -5.64 -19.95 -13.17
N PHE A 229 -4.76 -19.31 -13.94
CA PHE A 229 -5.15 -18.61 -15.16
C PHE A 229 -5.84 -19.55 -16.14
N ASP A 230 -5.20 -20.67 -16.46
CA ASP A 230 -5.71 -21.63 -17.43
C ASP A 230 -7.04 -22.27 -16.99
N ALA A 231 -7.17 -22.55 -15.69
CA ALA A 231 -8.36 -23.22 -15.15
C ALA A 231 -9.55 -22.28 -14.88
N GLU A 232 -9.31 -21.04 -14.47
CA GLU A 232 -10.37 -20.19 -13.90
C GLU A 232 -10.60 -18.86 -14.65
N TYR A 233 -9.59 -18.33 -15.36
CA TYR A 233 -9.61 -16.95 -15.85
C TYR A 233 -9.42 -16.78 -17.34
N LYS A 234 -8.81 -17.72 -18.05
CA LYS A 234 -8.48 -17.59 -19.47
C LYS A 234 -9.67 -17.17 -20.35
N GLU A 235 -10.78 -17.89 -20.25
CA GLU A 235 -11.98 -17.56 -21.04
C GLU A 235 -12.55 -16.17 -20.70
N LYS A 236 -12.44 -15.76 -19.43
CA LYS A 236 -12.90 -14.44 -18.97
C LYS A 236 -12.02 -13.32 -19.50
N PHE A 237 -10.70 -13.53 -19.54
CA PHE A 237 -9.73 -12.60 -20.10
C PHE A 237 -9.92 -12.45 -21.60
N ASP A 238 -10.07 -13.56 -22.32
CA ASP A 238 -10.37 -13.57 -23.76
C ASP A 238 -11.67 -12.79 -24.05
N ALA A 239 -12.72 -13.02 -23.28
CA ALA A 239 -14.01 -12.32 -23.43
C ALA A 239 -13.92 -10.82 -23.09
N ALA A 240 -13.06 -10.43 -22.16
CA ALA A 240 -12.82 -9.04 -21.76
C ALA A 240 -11.85 -8.31 -22.70
N GLY A 241 -11.13 -9.03 -23.57
CA GLY A 241 -10.11 -8.48 -24.47
C GLY A 241 -8.87 -7.95 -23.74
N ILE A 242 -8.49 -8.59 -22.63
CA ILE A 242 -7.29 -8.28 -21.84
C ILE A 242 -6.36 -9.48 -21.80
N GLU A 243 -5.07 -9.23 -21.59
CA GLU A 243 -4.04 -10.25 -21.63
C GLU A 243 -3.40 -10.53 -20.27
N TYR A 244 -3.05 -11.79 -20.01
CA TYR A 244 -2.11 -12.20 -18.97
C TYR A 244 -0.75 -12.51 -19.58
N PHE A 245 0.30 -11.94 -19.01
CA PHE A 245 1.66 -12.09 -19.51
C PHE A 245 2.65 -12.33 -18.37
N TYR A 246 3.41 -13.43 -18.46
CA TYR A 246 4.50 -13.72 -17.54
C TYR A 246 5.85 -13.43 -18.19
N THR A 247 6.78 -12.82 -17.44
CA THR A 247 8.17 -12.64 -17.88
C THR A 247 9.13 -12.60 -16.69
N LEU A 248 10.44 -12.59 -16.95
CA LEU A 248 11.45 -12.37 -15.91
C LEU A 248 11.41 -10.93 -15.42
N ILE A 249 11.67 -10.73 -14.13
CA ILE A 249 11.54 -9.40 -13.48
C ILE A 249 12.44 -8.35 -14.13
N ASP A 250 13.64 -8.68 -14.56
CA ASP A 250 14.55 -7.77 -15.28
C ASP A 250 14.03 -7.41 -16.67
N ASP A 251 13.41 -8.35 -17.39
CA ASP A 251 12.75 -8.06 -18.66
C ASP A 251 11.50 -7.19 -18.44
N ALA A 252 10.72 -7.47 -17.38
CA ALA A 252 9.57 -6.64 -17.00
C ALA A 252 9.99 -5.18 -16.78
N VAL A 253 11.05 -4.93 -16.01
CA VAL A 253 11.59 -3.57 -15.79
C VAL A 253 11.90 -2.88 -17.10
N ALA A 254 12.57 -3.57 -18.04
CA ALA A 254 12.90 -3.00 -19.34
C ALA A 254 11.66 -2.71 -20.21
N ARG A 255 10.63 -3.56 -20.13
CA ARG A 255 9.36 -3.39 -20.87
C ARG A 255 8.53 -2.26 -20.30
N VAL A 256 8.42 -2.17 -18.97
CA VAL A 256 7.70 -1.11 -18.26
C VAL A 256 8.21 0.27 -18.69
N MET A 257 9.53 0.47 -18.72
CA MET A 257 10.16 1.73 -19.17
C MET A 257 9.85 2.12 -20.61
N LYS A 258 9.49 1.14 -21.46
CA LYS A 258 9.18 1.36 -22.88
C LYS A 258 7.67 1.39 -23.16
N SER A 259 6.84 1.05 -22.19
CA SER A 259 5.39 0.96 -22.31
C SER A 259 4.71 2.33 -22.30
N GLU A 260 3.42 2.35 -22.63
CA GLU A 260 2.56 3.51 -22.43
C GLU A 260 1.84 3.50 -21.06
N GLY A 261 2.04 2.45 -20.25
CA GLY A 261 1.30 2.20 -19.04
C GLY A 261 -0.08 1.58 -19.28
N GLY A 262 -0.97 1.64 -18.27
CA GLY A 262 -2.35 1.16 -18.38
C GLY A 262 -2.51 -0.34 -18.11
N PHE A 263 -1.59 -0.94 -17.36
CA PHE A 263 -1.62 -2.35 -16.98
C PHE A 263 -1.35 -2.52 -15.48
N ILE A 264 -1.63 -3.71 -14.98
CA ILE A 264 -1.28 -4.15 -13.63
C ILE A 264 0.02 -4.94 -13.71
N TRP A 265 0.97 -4.60 -12.85
CA TRP A 265 2.21 -5.35 -12.71
C TRP A 265 2.23 -6.06 -11.36
N ALA A 266 2.00 -7.38 -11.38
CA ALA A 266 2.03 -8.23 -10.21
C ALA A 266 3.48 -8.61 -9.86
N CYS A 267 3.81 -8.46 -8.58
CA CYS A 267 5.14 -8.68 -8.03
C CYS A 267 5.05 -9.42 -6.70
N LYS A 268 6.07 -10.22 -6.39
CA LYS A 268 6.27 -10.75 -5.03
C LYS A 268 6.38 -9.61 -4.01
N ASN A 269 6.36 -9.94 -2.73
CA ASN A 269 6.26 -8.95 -1.66
C ASN A 269 7.36 -7.87 -1.73
N TYR A 270 8.65 -8.26 -1.72
CA TYR A 270 9.76 -7.32 -1.78
C TYR A 270 9.86 -6.60 -3.13
N ASP A 271 9.73 -7.34 -4.22
CA ASP A 271 9.77 -6.77 -5.58
C ASP A 271 8.66 -5.70 -5.74
N GLY A 272 7.46 -6.00 -5.25
CA GLY A 272 6.31 -5.08 -5.30
C GLY A 272 6.49 -3.83 -4.44
N ASP A 273 7.16 -3.96 -3.28
CA ASP A 273 7.48 -2.80 -2.45
C ASP A 273 8.40 -1.82 -3.18
N VAL A 274 9.51 -2.32 -3.71
CA VAL A 274 10.50 -1.49 -4.42
C VAL A 274 9.93 -0.93 -5.73
N MET A 275 9.24 -1.76 -6.51
CA MET A 275 8.70 -1.33 -7.81
C MET A 275 7.56 -0.34 -7.66
N SER A 276 6.73 -0.45 -6.63
CA SER A 276 5.66 0.54 -6.40
C SER A 276 6.23 1.92 -6.08
N ASP A 277 7.27 2.00 -5.27
CA ASP A 277 7.94 3.27 -4.96
C ASP A 277 8.63 3.88 -6.18
N MET A 278 9.26 3.06 -7.02
CA MET A 278 9.85 3.50 -8.29
C MET A 278 8.78 4.08 -9.23
N ILE A 279 7.68 3.37 -9.43
CA ILE A 279 6.57 3.81 -10.30
C ILE A 279 5.96 5.11 -9.77
N SER A 280 5.67 5.17 -8.46
CA SER A 280 5.11 6.37 -7.84
C SER A 280 6.01 7.58 -7.99
N SER A 281 7.29 7.42 -7.69
CA SER A 281 8.28 8.49 -7.83
C SER A 281 8.37 9.00 -9.26
N ALA A 282 8.27 8.10 -10.24
CA ALA A 282 8.30 8.47 -11.65
C ALA A 282 7.00 9.12 -12.15
N PHE A 283 5.85 8.89 -11.49
CA PHE A 283 4.60 9.61 -11.74
C PHE A 283 4.49 10.94 -10.97
N GLY A 284 5.51 11.32 -10.21
CA GLY A 284 5.61 12.62 -9.56
C GLY A 284 6.01 12.58 -8.10
N SER A 285 5.31 11.83 -7.24
CA SER A 285 5.57 11.80 -5.80
C SER A 285 4.96 10.57 -5.16
N LEU A 286 5.62 10.03 -4.11
CA LEU A 286 5.05 8.99 -3.25
C LEU A 286 3.73 9.43 -2.60
N ALA A 287 3.55 10.74 -2.38
CA ALA A 287 2.31 11.30 -1.86
C ALA A 287 1.17 11.37 -2.91
N MET A 288 1.43 10.90 -4.13
CA MET A 288 0.46 10.78 -5.22
C MET A 288 0.20 9.32 -5.58
N MET A 289 0.17 8.43 -4.58
CA MET A 289 -0.12 7.02 -4.78
C MET A 289 -1.19 6.51 -3.82
N THR A 290 -2.23 5.89 -4.38
CA THR A 290 -3.20 5.12 -3.60
C THR A 290 -2.62 3.77 -3.20
N SER A 291 -3.06 3.23 -2.07
CA SER A 291 -2.73 1.89 -1.62
C SER A 291 -3.96 1.24 -1.01
N VAL A 292 -4.31 0.05 -1.46
CA VAL A 292 -5.41 -0.73 -0.91
C VAL A 292 -4.99 -2.19 -0.75
N LEU A 293 -5.17 -2.73 0.45
CA LEU A 293 -5.13 -4.17 0.67
C LEU A 293 -6.52 -4.74 0.34
N VAL A 294 -6.56 -5.69 -0.58
CA VAL A 294 -7.75 -6.44 -0.95
C VAL A 294 -7.58 -7.88 -0.48
N SER A 295 -8.36 -8.27 0.53
CA SER A 295 -8.37 -9.63 1.04
C SER A 295 -9.24 -10.54 0.19
N PRO A 296 -8.87 -11.82 -0.04
CA PRO A 296 -9.71 -12.80 -0.72
C PRO A 296 -11.00 -13.10 0.06
N HIS A 297 -11.06 -12.69 1.32
CA HIS A 297 -12.23 -12.87 2.20
C HIS A 297 -13.19 -11.68 2.19
N GLY A 298 -12.96 -10.68 1.31
CA GLY A 298 -13.83 -9.51 1.17
C GLY A 298 -13.55 -8.38 2.18
N TYR A 299 -12.34 -8.31 2.73
CA TYR A 299 -11.88 -7.21 3.57
C TYR A 299 -11.03 -6.24 2.77
N TYR A 300 -11.11 -4.95 3.11
CA TYR A 300 -10.39 -3.87 2.44
C TYR A 300 -9.72 -2.96 3.46
N GLU A 301 -8.46 -2.63 3.25
CA GLU A 301 -7.77 -1.63 4.06
C GLU A 301 -7.10 -0.63 3.14
N TYR A 302 -7.52 0.64 3.27
CA TYR A 302 -7.04 1.76 2.46
C TYR A 302 -6.02 2.56 3.25
N GLU A 303 -4.86 2.84 2.65
CA GLU A 303 -3.81 3.64 3.26
C GLU A 303 -3.11 4.54 2.26
N ALA A 304 -2.37 5.54 2.72
CA ALA A 304 -1.37 6.22 1.89
C ALA A 304 -0.10 5.37 1.82
N ALA A 305 0.51 5.28 0.64
CA ALA A 305 1.70 4.44 0.43
C ALA A 305 3.00 5.03 1.01
N HIS A 306 2.96 6.23 1.59
CA HIS A 306 4.13 6.91 2.17
C HIS A 306 4.20 6.75 3.70
N GLY A 307 5.35 7.09 4.29
CA GLY A 307 5.57 7.06 5.74
C GLY A 307 5.02 8.31 6.47
N THR A 308 5.38 8.44 7.73
CA THR A 308 4.85 9.43 8.69
C THR A 308 5.33 10.87 8.48
N VAL A 309 6.27 11.10 7.55
CA VAL A 309 6.86 12.41 7.21
C VAL A 309 7.51 13.10 8.44
N GLN A 310 8.37 12.34 9.13
CA GLN A 310 9.08 12.75 10.34
C GLN A 310 9.72 14.13 10.27
N ARG A 311 10.42 14.45 9.16
CA ARG A 311 11.11 15.74 9.01
C ARG A 311 10.17 16.94 9.09
N HIS A 312 8.96 16.84 8.54
CA HIS A 312 7.95 17.88 8.64
C HIS A 312 7.31 17.93 10.03
N TYR A 313 7.16 16.78 10.69
CA TYR A 313 6.67 16.74 12.06
C TYR A 313 7.57 17.52 13.03
N TYR A 314 8.89 17.34 12.96
CA TYR A 314 9.80 18.10 13.81
C TYR A 314 9.81 19.61 13.51
N LYS A 315 9.54 20.03 12.29
CA LYS A 315 9.30 21.44 11.97
C LYS A 315 8.01 21.95 12.60
N HIS A 316 6.93 21.17 12.45
CA HIS A 316 5.65 21.48 13.04
C HIS A 316 5.72 21.67 14.57
N LEU A 317 6.44 20.79 15.28
CA LEU A 317 6.68 20.91 16.72
C LEU A 317 7.39 22.21 17.13
N LYS A 318 8.18 22.80 16.23
CA LYS A 318 8.84 24.09 16.43
C LYS A 318 7.96 25.28 16.04
N GLY A 319 6.73 25.07 15.64
CA GLY A 319 5.82 26.10 15.14
C GLY A 319 6.16 26.60 13.73
N GLU A 320 6.98 25.87 12.98
CA GLU A 320 7.31 26.20 11.60
C GLU A 320 6.19 25.73 10.65
N GLU A 321 5.89 26.51 9.61
CA GLU A 321 4.99 26.07 8.54
C GLU A 321 5.54 24.88 7.78
N THR A 322 4.66 23.94 7.47
CA THR A 322 4.98 22.76 6.65
C THR A 322 4.05 22.67 5.45
N SER A 323 4.61 22.27 4.33
CA SER A 323 3.88 21.99 3.10
C SER A 323 4.00 20.49 2.79
N THR A 324 3.22 19.70 3.53
CA THR A 324 3.14 18.25 3.38
C THR A 324 1.98 17.93 2.46
N ASN A 325 2.23 17.15 1.42
CA ASN A 325 1.22 16.72 0.48
C ASN A 325 0.28 15.70 1.16
N SER A 326 -1.02 16.01 1.16
CA SER A 326 -2.07 15.18 1.78
C SER A 326 -2.90 14.39 0.77
N VAL A 327 -2.59 14.43 -0.52
CA VAL A 327 -3.42 13.85 -1.58
C VAL A 327 -3.64 12.35 -1.37
N ALA A 328 -2.57 11.57 -1.18
CA ALA A 328 -2.70 10.14 -0.96
C ALA A 328 -3.52 9.80 0.30
N THR A 329 -3.42 10.60 1.36
CA THR A 329 -4.22 10.42 2.58
C THR A 329 -5.70 10.75 2.34
N ILE A 330 -6.00 11.80 1.58
CA ILE A 330 -7.38 12.11 1.16
C ILE A 330 -7.95 10.96 0.34
N PHE A 331 -7.17 10.42 -0.62
CA PHE A 331 -7.60 9.30 -1.47
C PHE A 331 -7.74 7.97 -0.70
N ALA A 332 -6.99 7.78 0.39
CA ALA A 332 -7.24 6.66 1.30
C ALA A 332 -8.63 6.76 1.95
N TRP A 333 -8.99 7.95 2.42
CA TRP A 333 -10.32 8.20 2.97
C TRP A 333 -11.43 8.04 1.93
N THR A 334 -11.29 8.62 0.74
CA THR A 334 -12.31 8.52 -0.31
C THR A 334 -12.48 7.10 -0.80
N GLY A 335 -11.40 6.34 -0.97
CA GLY A 335 -11.45 4.93 -1.32
C GLY A 335 -12.21 4.09 -0.28
N ALA A 336 -11.92 4.30 1.01
CA ALA A 336 -12.61 3.62 2.09
C ALA A 336 -14.10 4.00 2.17
N LEU A 337 -14.43 5.29 2.03
CA LEU A 337 -15.81 5.78 2.01
C LEU A 337 -16.59 5.24 0.81
N SER A 338 -15.99 5.23 -0.37
CA SER A 338 -16.60 4.68 -1.59
C SER A 338 -16.88 3.18 -1.44
N LYS A 339 -15.91 2.41 -0.94
CA LYS A 339 -16.08 0.97 -0.69
C LYS A 339 -17.13 0.72 0.39
N ARG A 340 -17.16 1.51 1.46
CA ARG A 340 -18.21 1.41 2.48
C ARG A 340 -19.59 1.73 1.89
N GLY A 341 -19.67 2.76 1.06
CA GLY A 341 -20.89 3.12 0.33
C GLY A 341 -21.38 2.01 -0.60
N GLU A 342 -20.46 1.38 -1.32
CA GLU A 342 -20.75 0.23 -2.17
C GLU A 342 -21.35 -0.94 -1.37
N LEU A 343 -20.70 -1.34 -0.28
CA LEU A 343 -21.14 -2.46 0.56
C LEU A 343 -22.48 -2.19 1.28
N ASP A 344 -22.75 -0.93 1.63
CA ASP A 344 -24.00 -0.53 2.31
C ASP A 344 -25.10 -0.08 1.33
N GLY A 345 -24.83 -0.03 0.01
CA GLY A 345 -25.74 0.53 -0.98
C GLY A 345 -25.97 2.05 -0.83
N ASN A 346 -25.05 2.77 -0.18
CA ASN A 346 -25.14 4.21 0.08
C ASN A 346 -24.53 5.01 -1.07
N LYS A 347 -25.35 5.33 -2.06
CA LYS A 347 -24.93 6.08 -3.26
C LYS A 347 -24.49 7.52 -2.96
N GLU A 348 -25.05 8.15 -1.92
CA GLU A 348 -24.67 9.53 -1.54
C GLU A 348 -23.25 9.55 -1.00
N LEU A 349 -22.85 8.54 -0.22
CA LEU A 349 -21.51 8.38 0.30
C LEU A 349 -20.48 8.17 -0.83
N MET A 350 -20.80 7.33 -1.81
CA MET A 350 -19.97 7.12 -3.00
C MET A 350 -19.82 8.41 -3.81
N ALA A 351 -20.92 9.09 -4.10
CA ALA A 351 -20.90 10.36 -4.85
C ALA A 351 -20.12 11.46 -4.13
N PHE A 352 -20.15 11.48 -2.79
CA PHE A 352 -19.32 12.39 -2.01
C PHE A 352 -17.83 12.06 -2.12
N ALA A 353 -17.46 10.80 -2.07
CA ALA A 353 -16.08 10.37 -2.26
C ALA A 353 -15.54 10.83 -3.62
N ASP A 354 -16.30 10.60 -4.70
CA ASP A 354 -15.96 11.06 -6.05
C ASP A 354 -15.84 12.61 -6.12
N LYS A 355 -16.76 13.33 -5.46
CA LYS A 355 -16.72 14.80 -5.40
C LYS A 355 -15.47 15.30 -4.70
N LEU A 356 -15.06 14.66 -3.61
CA LEU A 356 -13.86 15.04 -2.86
C LEU A 356 -12.58 14.76 -3.65
N GLU A 357 -12.50 13.63 -4.34
CA GLU A 357 -11.39 13.33 -5.25
C GLU A 357 -11.29 14.38 -6.35
N LYS A 358 -12.42 14.65 -7.02
CA LYS A 358 -12.47 15.69 -8.06
C LYS A 358 -12.06 17.05 -7.53
N ALA A 359 -12.56 17.49 -6.37
CA ALA A 359 -12.19 18.76 -5.76
C ALA A 359 -10.69 18.85 -5.45
N THR A 360 -10.08 17.73 -5.03
CA THR A 360 -8.64 17.64 -4.78
C THR A 360 -7.84 17.82 -6.07
N LEU A 361 -8.20 17.10 -7.13
CA LEU A 361 -7.53 17.19 -8.42
C LEU A 361 -7.73 18.59 -9.06
N ASP A 362 -8.96 19.11 -9.06
CA ASP A 362 -9.27 20.45 -9.59
C ASP A 362 -8.49 21.55 -8.84
N THR A 363 -8.18 21.35 -7.56
CA THR A 363 -7.37 22.30 -6.79
C THR A 363 -5.94 22.35 -7.33
N ILE A 364 -5.33 21.18 -7.56
CA ILE A 364 -3.99 21.09 -8.15
C ILE A 364 -3.98 21.63 -9.58
N GLU A 365 -4.92 21.22 -10.41
CA GLU A 365 -5.04 21.66 -11.81
C GLU A 365 -5.25 23.17 -11.97
N SER A 366 -5.86 23.81 -10.96
CA SER A 366 -5.98 25.28 -10.93
C SER A 366 -4.70 26.00 -10.51
N GLY A 367 -3.62 25.27 -10.21
CA GLY A 367 -2.33 25.79 -9.80
C GLY A 367 -2.10 25.90 -8.30
N THR A 368 -3.11 25.61 -7.46
CA THR A 368 -2.94 25.62 -5.99
C THR A 368 -2.49 24.23 -5.52
N MET A 369 -1.28 24.13 -4.98
CA MET A 369 -0.67 22.86 -4.63
C MET A 369 0.40 22.99 -3.54
N THR A 370 0.80 21.88 -2.95
CA THR A 370 1.91 21.82 -2.00
C THR A 370 3.27 22.00 -2.69
N LYS A 371 4.29 22.36 -1.92
CA LYS A 371 5.61 22.72 -2.46
C LYS A 371 6.29 21.61 -3.23
N ASP A 372 6.09 20.34 -2.87
CA ASP A 372 6.62 19.18 -3.60
C ASP A 372 6.07 19.11 -5.03
N LEU A 373 4.76 19.33 -5.22
CA LEU A 373 4.14 19.36 -6.53
C LEU A 373 4.52 20.63 -7.32
N ALA A 374 4.63 21.76 -6.63
CA ALA A 374 5.04 23.02 -7.25
C ALA A 374 6.44 22.96 -7.87
N LEU A 375 7.31 22.08 -7.36
CA LEU A 375 8.67 21.89 -7.90
C LEU A 375 8.72 21.07 -9.19
N ILE A 376 7.67 20.29 -9.48
CA ILE A 376 7.65 19.35 -10.61
C ILE A 376 6.53 19.63 -11.62
N THR A 377 5.65 20.56 -11.32
CA THR A 377 4.53 20.89 -12.18
C THR A 377 4.96 21.59 -13.47
N THR A 378 4.22 21.34 -14.55
CA THR A 378 4.36 22.02 -15.84
C THR A 378 3.40 23.21 -16.01
N LEU A 379 2.59 23.51 -15.00
CA LEU A 379 1.69 24.67 -15.01
C LEU A 379 2.45 25.99 -14.88
N GLU A 380 2.04 27.01 -15.63
CA GLU A 380 2.71 28.32 -15.60
C GLU A 380 2.35 29.16 -14.36
N ASN A 381 1.09 29.07 -13.91
CA ASN A 381 0.59 29.86 -12.77
C ASN A 381 0.45 28.95 -11.54
N VAL A 382 1.45 28.97 -10.67
CA VAL A 382 1.52 28.12 -9.49
C VAL A 382 1.46 28.94 -8.21
N ASN A 383 0.52 28.58 -7.35
CA ASN A 383 0.40 29.04 -5.98
C ASN A 383 0.81 27.91 -5.03
N ALA A 384 2.08 27.92 -4.62
CA ALA A 384 2.59 26.95 -3.68
C ALA A 384 2.16 27.31 -2.25
N VAL A 385 1.39 26.44 -1.61
CA VAL A 385 0.74 26.68 -0.33
C VAL A 385 1.23 25.69 0.75
N ASN A 386 0.98 26.01 2.03
CA ASN A 386 1.19 25.09 3.12
C ASN A 386 0.08 24.02 3.18
N SER A 387 0.24 23.04 4.08
CA SER A 387 -0.69 21.90 4.21
C SER A 387 -2.12 22.34 4.56
N GLU A 388 -2.27 23.29 5.47
CA GLU A 388 -3.56 23.77 5.92
C GLU A 388 -4.29 24.56 4.83
N GLU A 389 -3.57 25.45 4.15
CA GLU A 389 -4.11 26.22 3.02
C GLU A 389 -4.53 25.32 1.86
N PHE A 390 -3.79 24.26 1.58
CA PHE A 390 -4.14 23.29 0.56
C PHE A 390 -5.45 22.56 0.90
N ILE A 391 -5.60 22.06 2.12
CA ILE A 391 -6.82 21.40 2.58
C ILE A 391 -8.02 22.36 2.57
N LYS A 392 -7.83 23.61 3.00
CA LYS A 392 -8.89 24.64 2.94
C LYS A 392 -9.30 24.96 1.51
N ALA A 393 -8.35 25.02 0.56
CA ALA A 393 -8.67 25.26 -0.84
C ALA A 393 -9.53 24.13 -1.45
N ILE A 394 -9.30 22.88 -1.01
CA ILE A 394 -10.16 21.75 -1.38
C ILE A 394 -11.54 21.89 -0.74
N ALA A 395 -11.62 22.25 0.54
CA ALA A 395 -12.88 22.44 1.27
C ALA A 395 -13.78 23.49 0.62
N GLU A 396 -13.20 24.60 0.11
CA GLU A 396 -13.96 25.62 -0.62
C GLU A 396 -14.64 25.09 -1.89
N ARG A 397 -14.03 24.08 -2.56
CA ARG A 397 -14.60 23.46 -3.76
C ARG A 397 -15.71 22.44 -3.45
N LEU A 398 -15.84 22.04 -2.19
CA LEU A 398 -16.91 21.14 -1.74
C LEU A 398 -18.21 21.87 -1.38
N LYS A 399 -18.13 23.18 -1.12
CA LYS A 399 -19.28 24.04 -0.83
C LYS A 399 -20.09 24.29 -2.10
#